data_bcfd44f028194e8df514092dd6fe1938
#
_entry.id   bcfd44f028194e8df514092dd6fe1938
#
_cell.length_a   1.000
_cell.length_b   1.000
_cell.length_c   1.000
_cell.angle_alpha   90.00
_cell.angle_beta   90.00
_cell.angle_gamma   90.00
#
_symmetry.space_group_name_H-M   'P 1'
#
loop_
_entity.id
_entity.type
_entity.pdbx_description
1 polymer ?
#
loop_
_entity_poly.entity_id
_entity_poly.type
_entity_poly.pdbx_seq_one_letter_code
_entity_poly.pdbx_strand_id
1 'polypeptide(L)'
;MKKVLVLAVAVMLIFAGYLTFTTVNSKTPTVVAAKKTYSATVYVAGHGGHFAKADLTVDPNNENDPIKINSLNMVSIGSPANYKTHDARIDSANSNILFWSTYALDDKGKMHVGKLDLKTGNVIKDVALDPDPRAPGTTGPIYCASGQSKNYYMPVFMGAEGYVDVFDKKTMEHKQRVFISDLGYKPGSYQYVHGSNSHDMKKFLITVGLKGDDGNMNGKQDLILVDLPSLEKGKMTELKKATLSGVAGKTITFRQYFSKDDKLIFQSAGDRVWVIDAATLKLVDEKMTGANDQNHDVMPTPDGKYALLTLRTADTIAYDLQGKPVMDKEGKPLKITDGTLMAYDADAKKLIGKPVSLCFDCHKKIGKGDKNAILCGIDANYKK
;
A
#
# COMPACT_ATOMS: atom_id res chain seq x y z
N MET A 1 40.97 -57.24 55.34
CA MET A 1 39.57 -56.73 55.16
C MET A 1 39.53 -55.27 54.76
N LYS A 2 40.48 -54.40 54.97
CA LYS A 2 40.44 -52.97 54.64
C LYS A 2 40.67 -52.63 53.13
N LYS A 3 41.32 -53.51 52.35
CA LYS A 3 41.63 -53.24 50.94
C LYS A 3 40.50 -53.62 49.95
N VAL A 4 39.58 -54.47 50.32
CA VAL A 4 38.43 -54.88 49.50
C VAL A 4 37.31 -53.82 49.57
N LEU A 5 37.16 -53.10 50.68
CA LEU A 5 36.12 -52.11 50.86
C LEU A 5 36.37 -50.79 50.05
N VAL A 6 37.64 -50.47 49.81
CA VAL A 6 38.01 -49.27 49.02
C VAL A 6 37.74 -49.47 47.53
N LEU A 7 37.88 -50.70 47.02
CA LEU A 7 37.63 -51.01 45.60
C LEU A 7 36.13 -51.02 45.28
N ALA A 8 35.30 -51.45 46.20
CA ALA A 8 33.82 -51.45 46.00
C ALA A 8 33.20 -50.05 45.96
N VAL A 9 33.74 -49.11 46.78
CA VAL A 9 33.29 -47.73 46.80
C VAL A 9 33.70 -46.96 45.50
N ALA A 10 34.91 -47.25 44.99
CA ALA A 10 35.36 -46.63 43.74
C ALA A 10 34.60 -47.10 42.51
N VAL A 11 34.17 -48.34 42.47
CA VAL A 11 33.35 -48.88 41.37
C VAL A 11 31.92 -48.36 41.40
N MET A 12 31.34 -48.16 42.59
CA MET A 12 30.01 -47.52 42.71
C MET A 12 29.98 -46.05 42.32
N LEU A 13 31.05 -45.31 42.59
CA LEU A 13 31.14 -43.91 42.16
C LEU A 13 31.32 -43.73 40.66
N ILE A 14 31.96 -44.70 39.97
CA ILE A 14 32.11 -44.68 38.53
C ILE A 14 30.81 -45.06 37.83
N PHE A 15 29.98 -45.94 38.37
CA PHE A 15 28.64 -46.24 37.85
C PHE A 15 27.60 -45.17 38.11
N ALA A 16 27.70 -44.43 39.22
CA ALA A 16 26.83 -43.29 39.49
C ALA A 16 27.14 -42.09 38.58
N GLY A 17 28.42 -41.92 38.15
CA GLY A 17 28.82 -40.83 37.22
C GLY A 17 28.40 -41.12 35.77
N TYR A 18 28.18 -42.38 35.38
CA TYR A 18 27.77 -42.74 34.00
C TYR A 18 26.26 -42.65 33.77
N LEU A 19 25.46 -42.66 34.83
CA LEU A 19 23.98 -42.57 34.73
C LEU A 19 23.44 -41.16 34.69
N THR A 20 24.26 -40.11 34.89
CA THR A 20 23.82 -38.72 34.89
C THR A 20 24.04 -37.97 33.57
N PHE A 21 24.59 -38.65 32.53
CA PHE A 21 24.93 -37.95 31.26
C PHE A 21 24.05 -38.34 30.05
N THR A 22 22.89 -38.95 30.26
CA THR A 22 21.93 -39.20 29.16
C THR A 22 20.53 -38.68 29.43
N THR A 23 20.42 -37.48 30.01
CA THR A 23 19.25 -36.68 29.74
C THR A 23 19.45 -36.01 28.38
N VAL A 24 19.17 -36.77 27.33
CA VAL A 24 18.94 -36.18 26.03
C VAL A 24 17.84 -35.15 26.20
N ASN A 25 18.19 -33.87 26.17
CA ASN A 25 17.25 -32.78 26.00
C ASN A 25 16.58 -32.99 24.65
N SER A 26 15.59 -33.88 24.58
CA SER A 26 14.64 -33.92 23.49
C SER A 26 13.84 -32.62 23.59
N LYS A 27 14.37 -31.55 22.98
CA LYS A 27 13.54 -30.41 22.65
C LYS A 27 12.38 -30.95 21.81
N THR A 28 11.24 -31.12 22.42
CA THR A 28 10.01 -31.41 21.70
C THR A 28 9.95 -30.38 20.56
N PRO A 29 9.89 -30.76 19.30
CA PRO A 29 9.79 -29.79 18.22
C PRO A 29 8.57 -28.94 18.50
N THR A 30 8.79 -27.65 18.72
CA THR A 30 7.69 -26.68 18.86
C THR A 30 6.96 -26.70 17.54
N VAL A 31 5.78 -27.29 17.48
CA VAL A 31 4.92 -27.23 16.30
C VAL A 31 4.54 -25.77 16.12
N VAL A 32 5.21 -25.10 15.21
CA VAL A 32 4.83 -23.72 14.84
C VAL A 32 3.47 -23.84 14.16
N ALA A 33 2.46 -23.22 14.74
CA ALA A 33 1.13 -23.19 14.15
C ALA A 33 1.21 -22.59 12.72
N ALA A 34 0.52 -23.23 11.77
CA ALA A 34 0.47 -22.73 10.41
C ALA A 34 -0.11 -21.32 10.37
N LYS A 35 0.56 -20.44 9.64
CA LYS A 35 0.09 -19.06 9.42
C LYS A 35 -1.14 -19.07 8.52
N LYS A 36 -2.05 -18.12 8.75
CA LYS A 36 -3.28 -17.98 7.95
C LYS A 36 -2.94 -17.61 6.51
N THR A 37 -3.56 -18.29 5.56
CA THR A 37 -3.54 -17.96 4.13
C THR A 37 -4.72 -17.04 3.79
N TYR A 38 -4.49 -16.06 2.90
CA TYR A 38 -5.49 -15.08 2.49
C TYR A 38 -5.77 -15.22 1.00
N SER A 39 -7.02 -15.17 0.61
CA SER A 39 -7.45 -15.07 -0.78
C SER A 39 -8.14 -13.75 -1.01
N ALA A 40 -7.81 -13.06 -2.09
CA ALA A 40 -8.38 -11.76 -2.40
C ALA A 40 -8.55 -11.57 -3.91
N THR A 41 -9.52 -10.74 -4.28
CA THR A 41 -9.55 -10.08 -5.58
C THR A 41 -9.02 -8.67 -5.37
N VAL A 42 -7.86 -8.36 -5.92
CA VAL A 42 -7.24 -7.03 -5.86
C VAL A 42 -7.52 -6.23 -7.12
N TYR A 43 -7.62 -4.92 -6.95
CA TYR A 43 -7.78 -3.95 -8.03
C TYR A 43 -6.65 -2.95 -7.92
N VAL A 44 -5.79 -2.90 -8.93
CA VAL A 44 -4.58 -2.07 -8.92
C VAL A 44 -4.62 -1.08 -10.06
N ALA A 45 -4.52 0.20 -9.72
CA ALA A 45 -4.42 1.29 -10.69
C ALA A 45 -3.01 1.36 -11.29
N GLY A 46 -2.89 1.73 -12.56
CA GLY A 46 -1.61 1.73 -13.25
C GLY A 46 -1.52 2.66 -14.46
N HIS A 47 -2.02 3.89 -14.40
CA HIS A 47 -1.98 4.92 -15.45
C HIS A 47 -2.45 4.47 -16.86
N GLY A 48 -3.02 3.27 -16.98
CA GLY A 48 -3.35 2.64 -18.27
C GLY A 48 -4.78 2.86 -18.73
N GLY A 49 -5.59 3.65 -18.01
CA GLY A 49 -7.03 3.79 -18.28
C GLY A 49 -7.84 2.56 -17.84
N HIS A 50 -7.26 1.74 -16.99
CA HIS A 50 -7.85 0.51 -16.47
C HIS A 50 -7.31 0.18 -15.08
N PHE A 51 -7.95 -0.78 -14.43
CA PHE A 51 -7.43 -1.49 -13.25
C PHE A 51 -6.99 -2.88 -13.67
N ALA A 52 -5.84 -3.33 -13.17
CA ALA A 52 -5.54 -4.74 -13.11
C ALA A 52 -6.44 -5.37 -12.04
N LYS A 53 -7.25 -6.35 -12.42
CA LYS A 53 -8.08 -7.16 -11.52
C LYS A 53 -7.45 -8.52 -11.40
N ALA A 54 -6.86 -8.82 -10.25
CA ALA A 54 -6.22 -10.11 -10.02
C ALA A 54 -6.88 -10.86 -8.86
N ASP A 55 -7.18 -12.14 -9.08
CA ASP A 55 -7.41 -13.05 -7.98
C ASP A 55 -6.07 -13.58 -7.52
N LEU A 56 -5.76 -13.43 -6.25
CA LEU A 56 -4.49 -13.88 -5.69
C LEU A 56 -4.67 -14.57 -4.34
N THR A 57 -3.63 -15.32 -4.00
CA THR A 57 -3.47 -15.95 -2.69
C THR A 57 -2.19 -15.40 -2.06
N VAL A 58 -2.27 -15.03 -0.78
CA VAL A 58 -1.12 -14.72 0.06
C VAL A 58 -0.96 -15.85 1.07
N ASP A 59 0.10 -16.64 0.92
CA ASP A 59 0.44 -17.75 1.80
C ASP A 59 1.75 -17.48 2.55
N PRO A 60 1.68 -16.97 3.79
CA PRO A 60 2.87 -16.65 4.56
C PRO A 60 3.66 -17.89 5.03
N ASN A 61 3.14 -19.11 4.84
CA ASN A 61 3.87 -20.33 5.13
C ASN A 61 4.93 -20.61 4.06
N ASN A 62 4.72 -20.10 2.85
CA ASN A 62 5.72 -20.11 1.78
C ASN A 62 6.45 -18.75 1.72
N GLU A 63 7.38 -18.52 2.64
CA GLU A 63 8.09 -17.24 2.74
C GLU A 63 8.91 -16.87 1.49
N ASN A 64 9.25 -17.81 0.63
CA ASN A 64 9.99 -17.53 -0.60
C ASN A 64 9.08 -17.02 -1.73
N ASP A 65 7.87 -17.54 -1.84
CA ASP A 65 6.87 -17.19 -2.85
C ASP A 65 5.48 -17.03 -2.21
N PRO A 66 5.28 -16.01 -1.35
CA PRO A 66 4.04 -15.88 -0.58
C PRO A 66 2.85 -15.41 -1.42
N ILE A 67 3.08 -14.77 -2.56
CA ILE A 67 2.04 -14.24 -3.43
C ILE A 67 1.91 -15.11 -4.67
N LYS A 68 0.71 -15.67 -4.87
CA LYS A 68 0.36 -16.41 -6.08
C LYS A 68 -0.78 -15.71 -6.80
N ILE A 69 -0.58 -15.32 -8.05
CA ILE A 69 -1.62 -14.77 -8.92
C ILE A 69 -2.34 -15.93 -9.60
N ASN A 70 -3.63 -16.09 -9.31
CA ASN A 70 -4.45 -17.18 -9.84
C ASN A 70 -5.14 -16.79 -11.15
N SER A 71 -5.53 -15.52 -11.29
CA SER A 71 -6.07 -14.97 -12.52
C SER A 71 -5.75 -13.48 -12.64
N LEU A 72 -5.69 -12.97 -13.88
CA LEU A 72 -5.46 -11.55 -14.15
C LEU A 72 -6.37 -11.10 -15.31
N ASN A 73 -7.15 -10.05 -15.06
CA ASN A 73 -8.03 -9.40 -16.01
C ASN A 73 -7.85 -7.89 -15.95
N MET A 74 -8.41 -7.17 -16.92
CA MET A 74 -8.45 -5.70 -16.91
C MET A 74 -9.89 -5.22 -16.78
N VAL A 75 -10.08 -4.17 -15.99
CA VAL A 75 -11.33 -3.41 -15.93
C VAL A 75 -11.06 -2.00 -16.43
N SER A 76 -11.54 -1.70 -17.63
CA SER A 76 -11.29 -0.40 -18.28
C SER A 76 -12.23 0.68 -17.75
N ILE A 77 -11.69 1.90 -17.59
CA ILE A 77 -12.49 3.09 -17.30
C ILE A 77 -12.44 4.12 -18.45
N GLY A 78 -11.60 3.90 -19.46
CA GLY A 78 -11.47 4.78 -20.61
C GLY A 78 -10.13 4.63 -21.33
N SER A 79 -9.82 5.58 -22.20
CA SER A 79 -8.56 5.57 -22.94
C SER A 79 -7.36 5.83 -22.02
N PRO A 80 -6.20 5.20 -22.29
CA PRO A 80 -4.98 5.48 -21.51
C PRO A 80 -4.51 6.94 -21.58
N ALA A 81 -4.88 7.67 -22.62
CA ALA A 81 -4.52 9.08 -22.80
C ALA A 81 -5.25 9.97 -21.78
N ASN A 82 -6.57 9.78 -21.67
CA ASN A 82 -7.45 10.66 -20.90
C ASN A 82 -7.77 10.15 -19.49
N TYR A 83 -7.64 8.83 -19.29
CA TYR A 83 -7.98 8.19 -18.00
C TYR A 83 -6.78 7.49 -17.39
N LYS A 84 -5.73 8.26 -17.06
CA LYS A 84 -4.57 7.70 -16.32
C LYS A 84 -5.00 7.34 -14.90
N THR A 85 -5.48 6.10 -14.71
CA THR A 85 -5.93 5.59 -13.40
C THR A 85 -4.84 5.70 -12.36
N HIS A 86 -5.18 6.21 -11.18
CA HIS A 86 -4.19 6.38 -10.11
C HIS A 86 -4.70 5.91 -8.75
N ASP A 87 -5.99 6.05 -8.48
CA ASP A 87 -6.61 5.63 -7.23
C ASP A 87 -7.59 4.48 -7.46
N ALA A 88 -7.64 3.57 -6.52
CA ALA A 88 -8.61 2.49 -6.41
C ALA A 88 -9.15 2.47 -4.99
N ARG A 89 -10.47 2.62 -4.81
CA ARG A 89 -11.10 2.59 -3.49
C ARG A 89 -12.42 1.83 -3.55
N ILE A 90 -12.46 0.64 -2.97
CA ILE A 90 -13.70 -0.14 -2.86
C ILE A 90 -14.62 0.55 -1.84
N ASP A 91 -15.89 0.64 -2.18
CA ASP A 91 -16.88 1.24 -1.29
C ASP A 91 -17.06 0.38 -0.03
N SER A 92 -16.84 1.00 1.14
CA SER A 92 -17.00 0.36 2.45
C SER A 92 -18.42 -0.14 2.73
N ALA A 93 -19.43 0.44 2.07
CA ALA A 93 -20.83 0.05 2.21
C ALA A 93 -21.29 -0.96 1.16
N ASN A 94 -20.63 -1.01 0.00
CA ASN A 94 -20.95 -1.90 -1.10
C ASN A 94 -19.70 -2.37 -1.84
N SER A 95 -19.18 -3.52 -1.49
CA SER A 95 -17.95 -4.09 -2.07
C SER A 95 -18.01 -4.39 -3.58
N ASN A 96 -19.17 -4.18 -4.23
CA ASN A 96 -19.28 -4.26 -5.69
C ASN A 96 -19.04 -2.91 -6.40
N ILE A 97 -18.83 -1.83 -5.67
CA ILE A 97 -18.52 -0.50 -6.20
C ILE A 97 -17.06 -0.18 -5.93
N LEU A 98 -16.38 0.35 -6.94
CA LEU A 98 -15.04 0.92 -6.80
C LEU A 98 -15.06 2.36 -7.26
N PHE A 99 -14.59 3.26 -6.40
CA PHE A 99 -14.32 4.65 -6.73
C PHE A 99 -12.91 4.80 -7.29
N TRP A 100 -12.73 5.74 -8.20
CA TRP A 100 -11.46 6.00 -8.86
C TRP A 100 -11.26 7.49 -9.15
N SER A 101 -10.00 7.86 -9.34
CA SER A 101 -9.60 9.18 -9.81
C SER A 101 -8.41 9.08 -10.76
N THR A 102 -8.19 10.13 -11.55
CA THR A 102 -7.11 10.16 -12.55
C THR A 102 -5.87 10.90 -12.03
N TYR A 103 -4.71 10.49 -12.54
CA TYR A 103 -3.40 11.06 -12.23
C TYR A 103 -3.15 12.39 -12.92
N ALA A 104 -3.67 12.60 -14.11
CA ALA A 104 -3.37 13.76 -14.93
C ALA A 104 -4.66 14.29 -15.58
N LEU A 105 -4.59 15.50 -16.11
CA LEU A 105 -5.64 16.08 -16.92
C LEU A 105 -5.83 15.28 -18.21
N ASP A 106 -7.05 15.27 -18.71
CA ASP A 106 -7.40 14.76 -20.04
C ASP A 106 -6.96 15.78 -21.14
N ASP A 107 -7.26 15.47 -22.39
CA ASP A 107 -6.96 16.32 -23.56
C ASP A 107 -7.76 17.64 -23.59
N LYS A 108 -8.79 17.79 -22.73
CA LYS A 108 -9.59 19.00 -22.54
C LYS A 108 -9.21 19.76 -21.27
N GLY A 109 -8.17 19.34 -20.58
CA GLY A 109 -7.72 19.95 -19.32
C GLY A 109 -8.59 19.63 -18.11
N LYS A 110 -9.35 18.52 -18.12
CA LYS A 110 -10.22 18.12 -17.01
C LYS A 110 -9.58 17.03 -16.16
N MET A 111 -9.90 17.06 -14.88
CA MET A 111 -9.68 15.96 -13.94
C MET A 111 -10.90 15.06 -13.94
N HIS A 112 -10.70 13.75 -13.73
CA HIS A 112 -11.80 12.80 -13.67
C HIS A 112 -11.86 12.07 -12.33
N VAL A 113 -13.07 11.93 -11.82
CA VAL A 113 -13.43 11.14 -10.64
C VAL A 113 -14.66 10.32 -10.97
N GLY A 114 -14.68 9.06 -10.59
CA GLY A 114 -15.82 8.24 -10.94
C GLY A 114 -16.02 7.01 -10.08
N LYS A 115 -17.01 6.24 -10.45
CA LYS A 115 -17.30 4.93 -9.86
C LYS A 115 -17.65 3.91 -10.92
N LEU A 116 -17.31 2.66 -10.66
CA LEU A 116 -17.61 1.52 -11.52
C LEU A 116 -18.24 0.38 -10.71
N ASP A 117 -18.96 -0.49 -11.42
CA ASP A 117 -19.53 -1.74 -10.90
C ASP A 117 -18.50 -2.87 -11.11
N LEU A 118 -18.04 -3.47 -10.03
CA LEU A 118 -17.02 -4.53 -10.05
C LEU A 118 -17.57 -5.89 -10.56
N LYS A 119 -18.90 -6.08 -10.58
CA LYS A 119 -19.51 -7.28 -11.14
C LYS A 119 -19.54 -7.26 -12.66
N THR A 120 -19.93 -6.11 -13.21
CA THR A 120 -20.09 -5.94 -14.66
C THR A 120 -18.84 -5.34 -15.33
N GLY A 121 -17.99 -4.66 -14.58
CA GLY A 121 -16.86 -3.90 -15.11
C GLY A 121 -17.25 -2.56 -15.75
N ASN A 122 -18.52 -2.15 -15.64
CA ASN A 122 -19.02 -0.94 -16.28
C ASN A 122 -18.80 0.30 -15.42
N VAL A 123 -18.39 1.41 -16.06
CA VAL A 123 -18.40 2.72 -15.41
C VAL A 123 -19.84 3.14 -15.19
N ILE A 124 -20.21 3.37 -13.92
CA ILE A 124 -21.55 3.85 -13.52
C ILE A 124 -21.63 5.35 -13.68
N LYS A 125 -20.57 6.05 -13.29
CA LYS A 125 -20.50 7.51 -13.33
C LYS A 125 -19.06 7.97 -13.53
N ASP A 126 -18.90 8.97 -14.36
CA ASP A 126 -17.68 9.75 -14.57
C ASP A 126 -18.05 11.23 -14.39
N VAL A 127 -17.24 11.95 -13.62
CA VAL A 127 -17.38 13.38 -13.35
C VAL A 127 -16.08 14.06 -13.78
N ALA A 128 -16.20 14.93 -14.79
CA ALA A 128 -15.12 15.77 -15.24
C ALA A 128 -15.14 17.10 -14.50
N LEU A 129 -14.01 17.53 -13.96
CA LEU A 129 -13.86 18.74 -13.16
C LEU A 129 -12.76 19.63 -13.72
N ASP A 130 -12.94 20.93 -13.59
CA ASP A 130 -11.87 21.88 -13.80
C ASP A 130 -10.89 21.86 -12.62
N PRO A 131 -9.57 22.03 -12.87
CA PRO A 131 -8.63 22.33 -11.81
C PRO A 131 -9.03 23.58 -11.05
N ASP A 132 -8.77 23.62 -9.74
CA ASP A 132 -8.99 24.80 -8.95
C ASP A 132 -8.01 25.94 -9.38
N PRO A 133 -8.47 27.18 -9.55
CA PRO A 133 -7.58 28.29 -9.91
C PRO A 133 -6.41 28.52 -8.94
N ARG A 134 -6.58 28.17 -7.66
CA ARG A 134 -5.50 28.23 -6.65
C ARG A 134 -4.50 27.07 -6.79
N ALA A 135 -4.93 25.98 -7.39
CA ALA A 135 -4.14 24.78 -7.61
C ALA A 135 -4.27 24.36 -9.07
N PRO A 136 -3.74 25.14 -10.02
CA PRO A 136 -3.88 24.83 -11.42
C PRO A 136 -3.32 23.45 -11.71
N GLY A 137 -4.11 22.65 -12.40
CA GLY A 137 -3.72 21.29 -12.81
C GLY A 137 -2.50 21.37 -13.70
N THR A 138 -1.63 20.39 -13.55
CA THR A 138 -0.47 20.17 -14.37
C THR A 138 -0.67 18.91 -15.21
N THR A 139 0.28 18.58 -16.05
CA THR A 139 0.29 17.27 -16.73
C THR A 139 0.34 16.08 -15.78
N GLY A 140 0.44 16.32 -14.47
CA GLY A 140 0.40 15.40 -13.31
C GLY A 140 1.31 15.93 -12.21
N PRO A 141 1.29 15.38 -11.02
CA PRO A 141 0.27 14.50 -10.44
C PRO A 141 -0.93 15.29 -9.89
N ILE A 142 -2.13 14.74 -10.05
CA ILE A 142 -3.39 15.35 -9.57
C ILE A 142 -3.90 14.60 -8.33
N TYR A 143 -4.72 13.57 -8.51
CA TYR A 143 -5.16 12.73 -7.42
C TYR A 143 -4.25 11.49 -7.28
N CYS A 144 -3.94 11.09 -6.04
CA CYS A 144 -3.18 9.87 -5.79
C CYS A 144 -3.89 8.93 -4.83
N ALA A 145 -4.35 9.44 -3.71
CA ALA A 145 -4.99 8.66 -2.67
C ALA A 145 -6.40 9.17 -2.43
N SER A 146 -7.20 8.37 -1.79
CA SER A 146 -8.52 8.76 -1.32
C SER A 146 -8.86 8.09 -0.01
N GLY A 147 -9.74 8.71 0.72
CA GLY A 147 -10.51 8.10 1.78
C GLY A 147 -11.98 8.13 1.45
N GLN A 148 -12.76 7.72 2.41
CA GLN A 148 -14.21 7.71 2.30
C GLN A 148 -14.86 7.80 3.68
N SER A 149 -16.10 8.22 3.70
CA SER A 149 -16.99 8.03 4.83
C SER A 149 -18.15 7.13 4.43
N LYS A 150 -19.15 7.03 5.29
CA LYS A 150 -20.37 6.28 4.95
C LYS A 150 -21.03 6.81 3.67
N ASN A 151 -21.07 8.14 3.50
CA ASN A 151 -21.83 8.80 2.44
C ASN A 151 -20.97 9.45 1.36
N TYR A 152 -19.67 9.67 1.62
CA TYR A 152 -18.81 10.45 0.74
C TYR A 152 -17.55 9.69 0.32
N TYR A 153 -17.13 9.93 -0.91
CA TYR A 153 -15.82 9.58 -1.45
C TYR A 153 -14.95 10.83 -1.44
N MET A 154 -13.70 10.69 -1.00
CA MET A 154 -12.82 11.82 -0.69
C MET A 154 -11.44 11.65 -1.34
N PRO A 155 -11.29 11.94 -2.64
CA PRO A 155 -9.99 11.95 -3.30
C PRO A 155 -9.16 13.15 -2.83
N VAL A 156 -7.83 12.94 -2.73
CA VAL A 156 -6.88 13.94 -2.27
C VAL A 156 -6.01 14.42 -3.42
N PHE A 157 -6.03 15.73 -3.64
CA PHE A 157 -5.21 16.40 -4.65
C PHE A 157 -3.82 16.70 -4.07
N MET A 158 -2.77 16.31 -4.79
CA MET A 158 -1.40 16.36 -4.29
C MET A 158 -0.51 17.43 -4.94
N GLY A 159 -1.11 18.44 -5.59
CA GLY A 159 -0.39 19.54 -6.22
C GLY A 159 0.19 20.54 -5.21
N ALA A 160 0.64 21.70 -5.74
CA ALA A 160 1.28 22.76 -4.95
C ALA A 160 0.35 23.40 -3.91
N GLU A 161 -0.96 23.42 -4.14
CA GLU A 161 -2.00 23.69 -3.17
C GLU A 161 -2.84 22.42 -3.05
N GLY A 162 -2.56 21.60 -2.04
CA GLY A 162 -3.27 20.34 -1.80
C GLY A 162 -4.68 20.58 -1.24
N TYR A 163 -5.60 19.69 -1.54
CA TYR A 163 -6.95 19.71 -1.01
C TYR A 163 -7.59 18.34 -0.98
N VAL A 164 -8.66 18.21 -0.23
CA VAL A 164 -9.57 17.06 -0.24
C VAL A 164 -10.86 17.48 -0.90
N ASP A 165 -11.25 16.79 -1.96
CA ASP A 165 -12.60 16.92 -2.53
C ASP A 165 -13.57 15.95 -1.85
N VAL A 166 -14.80 16.36 -1.67
CA VAL A 166 -15.87 15.58 -1.05
C VAL A 166 -16.97 15.34 -2.08
N PHE A 167 -17.17 14.08 -2.46
CA PHE A 167 -18.18 13.65 -3.41
C PHE A 167 -19.25 12.79 -2.74
N ASP A 168 -20.51 13.06 -2.99
CA ASP A 168 -21.61 12.19 -2.61
C ASP A 168 -21.47 10.83 -3.31
N LYS A 169 -21.39 9.74 -2.57
CA LYS A 169 -21.19 8.39 -3.13
C LYS A 169 -22.35 7.93 -4.02
N LYS A 170 -23.57 8.38 -3.75
CA LYS A 170 -24.76 7.97 -4.50
C LYS A 170 -24.82 8.68 -5.85
N THR A 171 -24.64 10.00 -5.86
CA THR A 171 -24.83 10.83 -7.06
C THR A 171 -23.53 11.16 -7.78
N MET A 172 -22.39 11.06 -7.10
CA MET A 172 -21.07 11.59 -7.49
C MET A 172 -21.08 13.11 -7.69
N GLU A 173 -21.99 13.80 -7.03
CA GLU A 173 -21.99 15.26 -6.99
C GLU A 173 -20.85 15.76 -6.11
N HIS A 174 -20.05 16.70 -6.63
CA HIS A 174 -19.03 17.39 -5.87
C HIS A 174 -19.70 18.33 -4.86
N LYS A 175 -19.46 18.15 -3.57
CA LYS A 175 -20.09 18.92 -2.50
C LYS A 175 -19.21 20.05 -2.02
N GLN A 176 -17.94 19.78 -1.81
CA GLN A 176 -17.01 20.76 -1.27
C GLN A 176 -15.56 20.39 -1.52
N ARG A 177 -14.69 21.40 -1.46
CA ARG A 177 -13.23 21.31 -1.54
C ARG A 177 -12.64 21.93 -0.30
N VAL A 178 -11.77 21.19 0.40
CA VAL A 178 -11.18 21.63 1.67
C VAL A 178 -9.67 21.64 1.52
N PHE A 179 -9.05 22.78 1.70
CA PHE A 179 -7.64 23.01 1.39
C PHE A 179 -6.71 22.66 2.55
N ILE A 180 -5.51 22.18 2.22
CA ILE A 180 -4.46 21.90 3.21
C ILE A 180 -3.96 23.20 3.87
N SER A 181 -4.03 24.33 3.19
CA SER A 181 -3.75 25.65 3.76
C SER A 181 -4.62 26.00 4.97
N ASP A 182 -5.81 25.40 5.12
CA ASP A 182 -6.66 25.56 6.31
C ASP A 182 -6.00 24.97 7.58
N LEU A 183 -5.00 24.10 7.42
CA LEU A 183 -4.16 23.57 8.50
C LEU A 183 -2.87 24.41 8.71
N GLY A 184 -2.78 25.58 8.10
CA GLY A 184 -1.65 26.51 8.24
C GLY A 184 -0.46 26.23 7.30
N TYR A 185 -0.59 25.33 6.34
CA TYR A 185 0.44 25.09 5.34
C TYR A 185 0.45 26.17 4.27
N LYS A 186 1.65 26.72 3.99
CA LYS A 186 1.82 27.66 2.88
C LYS A 186 1.87 26.89 1.56
N PRO A 187 1.04 27.25 0.55
CA PRO A 187 1.10 26.66 -0.77
C PRO A 187 2.54 26.68 -1.34
N GLY A 188 2.95 25.56 -1.92
CA GLY A 188 4.31 25.39 -2.48
C GLY A 188 5.40 25.01 -1.47
N SER A 189 5.18 25.13 -0.14
CA SER A 189 6.13 24.67 0.89
C SER A 189 6.08 23.16 1.15
N TYR A 190 5.20 22.45 0.46
CA TYR A 190 4.97 21.03 0.58
C TYR A 190 4.62 20.42 -0.77
N GLN A 191 4.57 19.09 -0.80
CA GLN A 191 4.12 18.30 -1.95
C GLN A 191 3.69 16.91 -1.47
N TYR A 192 3.09 16.11 -2.36
CA TYR A 192 2.69 14.73 -2.08
C TYR A 192 1.73 14.63 -0.89
N VAL A 193 0.60 15.33 -1.01
CA VAL A 193 -0.49 15.22 -0.04
C VAL A 193 -1.30 13.96 -0.34
N HIS A 194 -1.49 13.12 0.67
CA HIS A 194 -2.26 11.90 0.56
C HIS A 194 -3.22 11.78 1.74
N GLY A 195 -4.28 11.00 1.60
CA GLY A 195 -5.25 10.84 2.68
C GLY A 195 -5.98 9.51 2.66
N SER A 196 -6.38 9.04 3.83
CA SER A 196 -7.18 7.84 4.03
C SER A 196 -7.98 7.94 5.32
N ASN A 197 -9.13 7.28 5.38
CA ASN A 197 -9.98 7.26 6.55
C ASN A 197 -9.68 6.07 7.49
N SER A 198 -9.99 6.23 8.79
CA SER A 198 -10.13 5.11 9.73
C SER A 198 -11.35 4.25 9.40
N HIS A 199 -11.36 2.98 9.82
CA HIS A 199 -12.48 2.07 9.57
C HIS A 199 -13.72 2.44 10.38
N ASP A 200 -13.54 3.05 11.56
CA ASP A 200 -14.64 3.57 12.38
C ASP A 200 -15.26 4.87 11.83
N MET A 201 -14.72 5.39 10.71
CA MET A 201 -15.16 6.61 10.03
C MET A 201 -15.19 7.87 10.92
N LYS A 202 -14.29 7.94 11.92
CA LYS A 202 -14.17 9.11 12.79
C LYS A 202 -12.98 9.99 12.45
N LYS A 203 -11.95 9.42 11.84
CA LYS A 203 -10.69 10.09 11.54
C LYS A 203 -10.36 10.01 10.07
N PHE A 204 -9.71 11.06 9.58
CA PHE A 204 -9.07 11.06 8.27
C PHE A 204 -7.60 11.42 8.47
N LEU A 205 -6.70 10.54 8.04
CA LEU A 205 -5.27 10.81 8.07
C LEU A 205 -4.90 11.57 6.81
N ILE A 206 -4.23 12.70 6.98
CA ILE A 206 -3.57 13.43 5.89
C ILE A 206 -2.06 13.32 6.10
N THR A 207 -1.32 13.01 5.04
CA THR A 207 0.14 13.09 5.04
C THR A 207 0.60 14.19 4.11
N VAL A 208 1.61 14.93 4.54
CA VAL A 208 2.13 16.10 3.83
C VAL A 208 3.66 16.01 3.78
N GLY A 209 4.21 15.86 2.59
CA GLY A 209 5.66 15.88 2.39
C GLY A 209 6.20 17.32 2.45
N LEU A 210 7.14 17.59 3.33
CA LEU A 210 7.69 18.92 3.54
C LEU A 210 8.88 19.20 2.60
N LYS A 211 8.97 20.43 2.12
CA LYS A 211 10.11 20.94 1.38
C LYS A 211 11.06 21.71 2.30
N GLY A 212 12.34 21.68 1.95
CA GLY A 212 13.35 22.57 2.53
C GLY A 212 13.32 23.95 1.88
N ASP A 213 14.17 24.84 2.38
CA ASP A 213 14.31 26.21 1.85
C ASP A 213 14.81 26.24 0.39
N ASP A 214 15.44 25.16 -0.06
CA ASP A 214 15.88 24.93 -1.44
C ASP A 214 14.74 24.48 -2.38
N GLY A 215 13.52 24.32 -1.85
CA GLY A 215 12.33 23.84 -2.58
C GLY A 215 12.29 22.33 -2.84
N ASN A 216 13.29 21.57 -2.41
CA ASN A 216 13.36 20.12 -2.53
C ASN A 216 12.70 19.41 -1.35
N MET A 217 12.31 18.15 -1.55
CA MET A 217 11.79 17.31 -0.46
C MET A 217 12.89 17.06 0.58
N ASN A 218 12.65 17.49 1.82
CA ASN A 218 13.63 17.41 2.90
C ASN A 218 13.60 16.08 3.69
N GLY A 219 12.76 15.12 3.28
CA GLY A 219 12.57 13.83 3.93
C GLY A 219 11.67 13.86 5.17
N LYS A 220 11.19 15.03 5.59
CA LYS A 220 10.20 15.14 6.68
C LYS A 220 8.79 15.04 6.14
N GLN A 221 7.97 14.28 6.86
CA GLN A 221 6.58 14.00 6.50
C GLN A 221 5.69 14.29 7.70
N ASP A 222 4.75 15.21 7.54
CA ASP A 222 3.74 15.44 8.56
C ASP A 222 2.58 14.45 8.40
N LEU A 223 2.18 13.86 9.51
CA LEU A 223 0.98 13.04 9.64
C LEU A 223 -0.03 13.80 10.48
N ILE A 224 -1.22 14.01 9.93
CA ILE A 224 -2.25 14.83 10.55
C ILE A 224 -3.54 14.04 10.59
N LEU A 225 -4.00 13.72 11.79
CA LEU A 225 -5.35 13.19 11.98
C LEU A 225 -6.32 14.37 12.06
N VAL A 226 -7.33 14.36 11.20
CA VAL A 226 -8.42 15.32 11.23
C VAL A 226 -9.75 14.62 11.54
N ASP A 227 -10.69 15.38 12.07
CA ASP A 227 -12.05 14.90 12.34
C ASP A 227 -12.81 14.66 11.03
N LEU A 228 -13.13 13.41 10.73
CA LEU A 228 -13.79 13.05 9.47
C LEU A 228 -15.21 13.67 9.36
N PRO A 229 -16.06 13.67 10.40
CA PRO A 229 -17.35 14.36 10.34
C PRO A 229 -17.27 15.86 10.07
N SER A 230 -16.21 16.53 10.51
CA SER A 230 -15.97 17.95 10.17
C SER A 230 -15.53 18.10 8.71
N LEU A 231 -14.66 17.19 8.24
CA LEU A 231 -14.20 17.19 6.84
C LEU A 231 -15.37 17.00 5.86
N GLU A 232 -16.33 16.14 6.18
CA GLU A 232 -17.57 15.96 5.42
C GLU A 232 -18.36 17.28 5.26
N LYS A 233 -18.23 18.19 6.21
CA LYS A 233 -18.90 19.52 6.23
C LYS A 233 -18.04 20.65 5.70
N GLY A 234 -16.88 20.30 5.08
CA GLY A 234 -15.99 21.30 4.48
C GLY A 234 -15.03 21.98 5.47
N LYS A 235 -14.73 21.36 6.61
CA LYS A 235 -13.83 21.92 7.61
C LYS A 235 -12.75 20.92 7.99
N MET A 236 -11.47 21.29 7.84
CA MET A 236 -10.35 20.54 8.40
C MET A 236 -10.16 20.89 9.88
N THR A 237 -10.50 19.96 10.76
CA THR A 237 -10.30 20.12 12.20
C THR A 237 -9.21 19.14 12.62
N GLU A 238 -8.02 19.68 12.95
CA GLU A 238 -6.89 18.88 13.43
C GLU A 238 -7.23 18.24 14.79
N LEU A 239 -7.05 16.93 14.90
CA LEU A 239 -7.13 16.18 16.14
C LEU A 239 -5.75 15.92 16.72
N LYS A 240 -4.78 15.62 15.84
CA LYS A 240 -3.42 15.29 16.22
C LYS A 240 -2.48 15.47 15.04
N LYS A 241 -1.24 15.85 15.34
CA LYS A 241 -0.16 15.96 14.37
C LYS A 241 1.13 15.34 14.89
N ALA A 242 1.91 14.73 14.02
CA ALA A 242 3.27 14.30 14.26
C ALA A 242 4.10 14.42 12.98
N THR A 243 5.42 14.56 13.13
CA THR A 243 6.36 14.58 12.00
C THR A 243 7.25 13.34 12.08
N LEU A 244 7.31 12.58 11.01
CA LEU A 244 8.32 11.53 10.83
C LEU A 244 9.41 12.01 9.88
N SER A 245 10.61 11.50 10.07
CA SER A 245 11.78 11.87 9.27
C SER A 245 12.38 10.64 8.60
N GLY A 246 12.68 10.76 7.34
CA GLY A 246 13.42 9.80 6.54
C GLY A 246 14.61 10.48 5.84
N VAL A 247 14.88 10.09 4.60
CA VAL A 247 16.02 10.58 3.80
C VAL A 247 15.52 11.64 2.80
N ALA A 248 16.17 12.80 2.82
CA ALA A 248 15.88 13.89 1.88
C ALA A 248 15.93 13.39 0.41
N GLY A 249 14.95 13.77 -0.38
CA GLY A 249 14.81 13.39 -1.79
C GLY A 249 14.45 11.92 -2.05
N LYS A 250 14.37 11.07 -1.01
CA LYS A 250 14.02 9.64 -1.14
C LYS A 250 12.75 9.26 -0.39
N THR A 251 12.63 9.68 0.86
CA THR A 251 11.44 9.39 1.66
C THR A 251 10.33 10.37 1.29
N ILE A 252 9.30 9.84 0.66
CA ILE A 252 8.14 10.58 0.19
C ILE A 252 6.92 9.73 0.55
N THR A 253 6.03 10.25 1.41
CA THR A 253 4.80 9.53 1.72
C THR A 253 3.89 9.50 0.49
N PHE A 254 3.40 8.31 0.20
CA PHE A 254 2.35 8.07 -0.78
C PHE A 254 1.09 7.60 -0.07
N ARG A 255 0.57 6.43 -0.40
CA ARG A 255 -0.72 5.96 0.11
C ARG A 255 -0.58 5.28 1.47
N GLN A 256 -1.67 5.30 2.23
CA GLN A 256 -1.74 4.74 3.57
C GLN A 256 -3.08 4.06 3.83
N TYR A 257 -3.06 3.12 4.79
CA TYR A 257 -4.25 2.42 5.28
C TYR A 257 -4.20 2.29 6.80
N PHE A 258 -5.37 2.40 7.42
CA PHE A 258 -5.53 1.93 8.79
C PHE A 258 -5.64 0.40 8.81
N SER A 259 -5.15 -0.25 9.87
CA SER A 259 -5.55 -1.62 10.19
C SER A 259 -7.05 -1.65 10.49
N LYS A 260 -7.68 -2.82 10.32
CA LYS A 260 -9.13 -2.95 10.48
C LYS A 260 -9.64 -2.57 11.89
N ASP A 261 -8.80 -2.69 12.91
CA ASP A 261 -9.10 -2.31 14.29
C ASP A 261 -8.69 -0.86 14.62
N ASP A 262 -8.25 -0.10 13.62
CA ASP A 262 -7.81 1.30 13.70
C ASP A 262 -6.65 1.57 14.68
N LYS A 263 -5.87 0.50 15.05
CA LYS A 263 -4.73 0.65 15.96
C LYS A 263 -3.44 1.01 15.25
N LEU A 264 -3.26 0.56 14.03
CA LEU A 264 -2.06 0.79 13.24
C LEU A 264 -2.40 1.55 11.94
N ILE A 265 -1.43 2.32 11.46
CA ILE A 265 -1.41 2.90 10.14
C ILE A 265 -0.24 2.25 9.39
N PHE A 266 -0.52 1.69 8.23
CA PHE A 266 0.46 1.24 7.27
C PHE A 266 0.68 2.34 6.25
N GLN A 267 1.89 2.89 6.20
CA GLN A 267 2.24 4.04 5.39
C GLN A 267 3.33 3.67 4.39
N SER A 268 3.05 3.85 3.13
CA SER A 268 4.10 3.81 2.11
C SER A 268 4.88 5.13 2.11
N ALA A 269 6.19 5.04 2.16
CA ALA A 269 7.05 6.19 2.28
C ALA A 269 8.19 6.20 1.24
N GLY A 270 7.89 5.75 0.02
CA GLY A 270 8.84 5.72 -1.09
C GLY A 270 9.89 4.63 -0.89
N ASP A 271 11.01 4.97 -0.27
CA ASP A 271 12.12 4.04 -0.01
C ASP A 271 11.87 3.04 1.14
N ARG A 272 10.72 3.14 1.81
CA ARG A 272 10.39 2.33 3.01
C ARG A 272 8.90 2.16 3.26
N VAL A 273 8.59 1.22 4.13
CA VAL A 273 7.30 1.10 4.82
C VAL A 273 7.45 1.65 6.22
N TRP A 274 6.49 2.44 6.68
CA TRP A 274 6.28 2.77 8.07
C TRP A 274 5.03 2.08 8.61
N VAL A 275 5.16 1.49 9.79
CA VAL A 275 4.03 1.05 10.61
C VAL A 275 3.96 1.99 11.81
N ILE A 276 2.80 2.62 11.99
CA ILE A 276 2.62 3.74 12.90
C ILE A 276 1.48 3.42 13.86
N ASP A 277 1.64 3.68 15.13
CA ASP A 277 0.56 3.62 16.10
C ASP A 277 -0.45 4.74 15.84
N ALA A 278 -1.68 4.39 15.53
CA ALA A 278 -2.71 5.34 15.10
C ALA A 278 -3.19 6.28 16.22
N ALA A 279 -3.03 5.93 17.47
CA ALA A 279 -3.42 6.76 18.61
C ALA A 279 -2.37 7.82 18.93
N THR A 280 -1.09 7.47 18.79
CA THR A 280 0.03 8.34 19.17
C THR A 280 0.74 9.00 17.99
N LEU A 281 0.57 8.48 16.78
CA LEU A 281 1.32 8.78 15.55
C LEU A 281 2.82 8.53 15.69
N LYS A 282 3.23 7.64 16.61
CA LYS A 282 4.61 7.21 16.78
C LYS A 282 4.92 6.03 15.87
N LEU A 283 6.15 5.99 15.38
CA LEU A 283 6.67 4.88 14.59
C LEU A 283 6.75 3.61 15.45
N VAL A 284 6.16 2.52 14.97
CA VAL A 284 6.21 1.17 15.56
C VAL A 284 7.24 0.31 14.85
N ASP A 285 7.31 0.44 13.52
CA ASP A 285 8.29 -0.25 12.68
C ASP A 285 8.63 0.55 11.43
N GLU A 286 9.85 0.38 10.96
CA GLU A 286 10.36 0.94 9.71
C GLU A 286 11.10 -0.15 8.93
N LYS A 287 10.76 -0.31 7.65
CA LYS A 287 11.41 -1.30 6.79
C LYS A 287 11.76 -0.71 5.43
N MET A 288 13.06 -0.68 5.14
CA MET A 288 13.54 -0.29 3.80
C MET A 288 13.09 -1.32 2.78
N THR A 289 12.57 -0.84 1.64
CA THR A 289 12.10 -1.72 0.56
C THR A 289 13.19 -2.08 -0.44
N GLY A 290 14.17 -1.23 -0.61
CA GLY A 290 15.31 -1.44 -1.50
C GLY A 290 15.91 -0.12 -1.96
N ALA A 291 17.15 -0.14 -2.44
CA ALA A 291 17.88 1.09 -2.78
C ALA A 291 17.23 1.90 -3.91
N ASN A 292 16.55 1.22 -4.83
CA ASN A 292 15.91 1.82 -6.01
C ASN A 292 14.40 1.58 -6.04
N ASP A 293 13.84 0.96 -5.01
CA ASP A 293 12.40 0.70 -4.94
C ASP A 293 11.65 1.97 -4.55
N GLN A 294 10.53 2.17 -5.19
CA GLN A 294 9.56 3.16 -4.75
C GLN A 294 8.30 2.43 -4.30
N ASN A 295 8.17 2.26 -2.98
CA ASN A 295 6.95 1.75 -2.37
C ASN A 295 5.85 2.81 -2.51
N HIS A 296 4.80 2.50 -3.26
CA HIS A 296 3.74 3.45 -3.57
C HIS A 296 2.47 3.21 -2.77
N ASP A 297 2.20 1.96 -2.39
CA ASP A 297 1.06 1.61 -1.55
C ASP A 297 1.41 0.47 -0.59
N VAL A 298 0.70 0.37 0.53
CA VAL A 298 0.89 -0.67 1.53
C VAL A 298 -0.46 -1.03 2.18
N MET A 299 -1.14 -2.00 1.59
CA MET A 299 -2.49 -2.40 1.99
C MET A 299 -2.44 -3.60 2.95
N PRO A 300 -2.89 -3.45 4.22
CA PRO A 300 -2.89 -4.55 5.17
C PRO A 300 -3.91 -5.63 4.85
N THR A 301 -3.62 -6.86 5.28
CA THR A 301 -4.60 -7.94 5.36
C THR A 301 -5.69 -7.61 6.41
N PRO A 302 -6.85 -8.27 6.37
CA PRO A 302 -7.95 -7.96 7.29
C PRO A 302 -7.63 -8.06 8.78
N ASP A 303 -6.61 -8.81 9.16
CA ASP A 303 -6.14 -8.92 10.55
C ASP A 303 -4.88 -8.08 10.85
N GLY A 304 -4.36 -7.36 9.84
CA GLY A 304 -3.20 -6.48 9.97
C GLY A 304 -1.86 -7.20 10.16
N LYS A 305 -1.83 -8.54 10.02
CA LYS A 305 -0.59 -9.32 10.20
C LYS A 305 0.36 -9.25 9.01
N TYR A 306 -0.18 -9.00 7.83
CA TYR A 306 0.57 -8.83 6.59
C TYR A 306 0.08 -7.61 5.85
N ALA A 307 0.89 -7.14 4.91
CA ALA A 307 0.47 -6.11 3.96
C ALA A 307 0.99 -6.43 2.55
N LEU A 308 0.21 -6.04 1.54
CA LEU A 308 0.62 -6.04 0.14
C LEU A 308 1.15 -4.66 -0.22
N LEU A 309 2.36 -4.63 -0.77
CA LEU A 309 3.01 -3.43 -1.26
C LEU A 309 2.91 -3.37 -2.77
N THR A 310 2.67 -2.18 -3.32
CA THR A 310 2.95 -1.90 -4.73
C THR A 310 4.31 -1.24 -4.83
N LEU A 311 5.23 -1.85 -5.57
CA LEU A 311 6.58 -1.35 -5.76
C LEU A 311 6.79 -0.90 -7.20
N ARG A 312 7.45 0.23 -7.35
CA ARG A 312 8.09 0.66 -8.59
C ARG A 312 9.57 0.34 -8.45
N THR A 313 10.06 -0.64 -9.22
CA THR A 313 11.46 -1.05 -9.13
C THR A 313 12.15 -0.78 -10.45
N ALA A 314 13.31 -0.13 -10.39
CA ALA A 314 14.07 0.22 -11.59
C ALA A 314 14.65 -1.00 -12.33
N ASP A 315 14.78 -2.15 -11.68
CA ASP A 315 15.48 -3.33 -12.22
C ASP A 315 14.77 -4.65 -11.87
N THR A 316 13.46 -4.68 -11.93
CA THR A 316 12.70 -5.92 -11.72
C THR A 316 12.65 -6.76 -12.98
N ILE A 317 12.68 -8.09 -12.81
CA ILE A 317 12.40 -9.06 -13.86
C ILE A 317 10.88 -9.24 -13.97
N ALA A 318 10.34 -9.23 -15.18
CA ALA A 318 8.96 -9.63 -15.43
C ALA A 318 8.77 -11.13 -15.20
N TYR A 319 7.72 -11.49 -14.48
CA TYR A 319 7.31 -12.88 -14.30
C TYR A 319 5.92 -13.08 -14.91
N ASP A 320 5.70 -14.24 -15.49
CA ASP A 320 4.37 -14.66 -15.92
C ASP A 320 3.49 -15.05 -14.71
N LEU A 321 2.22 -15.37 -14.98
CA LEU A 321 1.27 -15.77 -13.93
C LEU A 321 1.66 -17.08 -13.22
N GLN A 322 2.54 -17.87 -13.82
CA GLN A 322 3.09 -19.10 -13.25
C GLN A 322 4.38 -18.87 -12.46
N GLY A 323 4.83 -17.60 -12.36
CA GLY A 323 6.04 -17.21 -11.65
C GLY A 323 7.34 -17.54 -12.39
N LYS A 324 7.30 -17.76 -13.71
CA LYS A 324 8.48 -17.95 -14.54
C LYS A 324 8.95 -16.61 -15.09
N PRO A 325 10.28 -16.38 -15.20
CA PRO A 325 10.80 -15.20 -15.86
C PRO A 325 10.31 -15.12 -17.31
N VAL A 326 9.76 -13.98 -17.68
CA VAL A 326 9.48 -13.65 -19.09
C VAL A 326 10.80 -13.34 -19.76
N MET A 327 11.04 -13.91 -20.95
CA MET A 327 12.27 -13.68 -21.69
C MET A 327 12.08 -12.60 -22.76
N ASP A 328 13.12 -11.80 -22.98
CA ASP A 328 13.19 -10.84 -24.08
C ASP A 328 13.51 -11.58 -25.40
N LYS A 329 13.69 -10.79 -26.49
CA LYS A 329 13.98 -11.33 -27.82
C LYS A 329 15.36 -12.02 -27.92
N GLU A 330 16.27 -11.66 -27.02
CA GLU A 330 17.61 -12.25 -26.89
C GLU A 330 17.65 -13.44 -25.96
N GLY A 331 16.51 -13.87 -25.41
CA GLY A 331 16.42 -15.00 -24.45
C GLY A 331 16.95 -14.68 -23.05
N LYS A 332 17.07 -13.40 -22.70
CA LYS A 332 17.42 -12.94 -21.35
C LYS A 332 16.15 -12.60 -20.56
N PRO A 333 16.20 -12.69 -19.22
CA PRO A 333 15.07 -12.22 -18.40
C PRO A 333 14.73 -10.77 -18.71
N LEU A 334 13.47 -10.52 -19.07
CA LEU A 334 12.96 -9.19 -19.41
C LEU A 334 12.98 -8.29 -18.19
N LYS A 335 13.73 -7.21 -18.26
CA LYS A 335 13.75 -6.17 -17.24
C LYS A 335 12.60 -5.19 -17.45
N ILE A 336 11.83 -4.95 -16.38
CA ILE A 336 10.76 -3.96 -16.32
C ILE A 336 11.06 -2.94 -15.22
N THR A 337 10.67 -1.71 -15.44
CA THR A 337 10.93 -0.61 -14.52
C THR A 337 9.87 -0.46 -13.43
N ASP A 338 8.72 -1.14 -13.55
CA ASP A 338 7.59 -0.89 -12.68
C ASP A 338 6.69 -2.11 -12.49
N GLY A 339 5.90 -2.09 -11.42
CA GLY A 339 4.66 -2.85 -11.38
C GLY A 339 4.73 -4.20 -10.70
N THR A 340 5.29 -4.25 -9.51
CA THR A 340 5.34 -5.48 -8.72
C THR A 340 4.56 -5.37 -7.43
N LEU A 341 4.05 -6.51 -6.97
CA LEU A 341 3.54 -6.70 -5.62
C LEU A 341 4.59 -7.40 -4.77
N MET A 342 4.68 -7.03 -3.51
CA MET A 342 5.49 -7.69 -2.50
C MET A 342 4.72 -7.81 -1.19
N ALA A 343 5.06 -8.78 -0.35
CA ALA A 343 4.44 -8.95 0.95
C ALA A 343 5.35 -8.46 2.08
N TYR A 344 4.74 -7.85 3.10
CA TYR A 344 5.36 -7.48 4.36
C TYR A 344 4.69 -8.25 5.50
N ASP A 345 5.49 -8.86 6.36
CA ASP A 345 5.07 -9.54 7.59
C ASP A 345 5.20 -8.53 8.74
N ALA A 346 4.07 -8.08 9.28
CA ALA A 346 4.04 -7.05 10.31
C ALA A 346 4.49 -7.56 11.69
N ASP A 347 4.25 -8.85 11.99
CA ASP A 347 4.67 -9.47 13.24
C ASP A 347 6.19 -9.71 13.23
N ALA A 348 6.72 -10.25 12.13
CA ALA A 348 8.16 -10.50 11.96
C ALA A 348 8.94 -9.25 11.53
N LYS A 349 8.27 -8.16 11.18
CA LYS A 349 8.84 -6.88 10.75
C LYS A 349 9.83 -7.05 9.58
N LYS A 350 9.42 -7.78 8.56
CA LYS A 350 10.27 -8.09 7.39
C LYS A 350 9.46 -8.15 6.10
N LEU A 351 10.13 -7.84 4.99
CA LEU A 351 9.63 -8.19 3.67
C LEU A 351 9.77 -9.70 3.49
N ILE A 352 8.80 -10.34 2.85
CA ILE A 352 8.79 -11.76 2.54
C ILE A 352 8.55 -11.98 1.04
N GLY A 353 9.24 -12.96 0.52
CA GLY A 353 9.16 -13.34 -0.89
C GLY A 353 9.92 -12.43 -1.84
N LYS A 354 9.70 -12.66 -3.10
CA LYS A 354 10.21 -11.84 -4.21
C LYS A 354 9.08 -10.98 -4.79
N PRO A 355 9.41 -9.87 -5.46
CA PRO A 355 8.42 -9.08 -6.19
C PRO A 355 7.72 -9.90 -7.26
N VAL A 356 6.39 -9.81 -7.35
CA VAL A 356 5.55 -10.48 -8.35
C VAL A 356 5.00 -9.45 -9.32
N SER A 357 5.26 -9.61 -10.61
CA SER A 357 4.73 -8.72 -11.65
C SER A 357 3.22 -8.90 -11.81
N LEU A 358 2.48 -7.80 -11.86
CA LEU A 358 1.03 -7.80 -12.02
C LEU A 358 0.59 -7.16 -13.34
N CYS A 359 1.27 -6.12 -13.81
CA CYS A 359 0.79 -5.31 -14.91
C CYS A 359 1.39 -5.63 -16.29
N PHE A 360 2.39 -6.50 -16.37
CA PHE A 360 3.08 -6.80 -17.62
C PHE A 360 2.12 -7.19 -18.76
N ASP A 361 1.24 -8.16 -18.51
CA ASP A 361 0.28 -8.63 -19.52
C ASP A 361 -0.80 -7.60 -19.85
N CYS A 362 -1.19 -6.77 -18.88
CA CYS A 362 -2.15 -5.69 -19.11
C CYS A 362 -1.58 -4.65 -20.08
N HIS A 363 -0.36 -4.19 -19.84
CA HIS A 363 0.29 -3.17 -20.68
C HIS A 363 0.58 -3.68 -22.09
N LYS A 364 0.95 -4.95 -22.23
CA LYS A 364 1.13 -5.59 -23.52
C LYS A 364 -0.18 -5.60 -24.33
N LYS A 365 -1.31 -5.93 -23.70
CA LYS A 365 -2.64 -5.95 -24.35
C LYS A 365 -3.08 -4.58 -24.86
N ILE A 366 -2.71 -3.48 -24.18
CA ILE A 366 -3.06 -2.12 -24.59
C ILE A 366 -1.99 -1.44 -25.46
N GLY A 367 -0.99 -2.19 -25.94
CA GLY A 367 0.04 -1.69 -26.85
C GLY A 367 1.03 -0.70 -26.22
N LYS A 368 1.09 -0.60 -24.88
CA LYS A 368 2.04 0.29 -24.19
C LYS A 368 3.43 -0.32 -24.02
N GLY A 369 3.64 -1.50 -24.59
CA GLY A 369 4.90 -2.21 -24.43
C GLY A 369 5.10 -2.76 -23.03
N ASP A 370 6.20 -3.42 -22.85
CA ASP A 370 6.58 -4.24 -21.72
C ASP A 370 7.42 -3.50 -20.66
N LYS A 371 7.67 -2.19 -20.83
CA LYS A 371 8.67 -1.49 -20.02
C LYS A 371 8.15 -0.51 -18.97
N ASN A 372 6.84 -0.24 -18.89
CA ASN A 372 6.32 0.81 -18.01
C ASN A 372 4.96 0.43 -17.39
N ALA A 373 4.96 -0.62 -16.58
CA ALA A 373 3.82 -0.92 -15.75
C ALA A 373 3.94 -0.17 -14.42
N ILE A 374 3.31 0.97 -14.31
CA ILE A 374 3.29 1.75 -13.06
C ILE A 374 2.16 1.22 -12.20
N LEU A 375 2.49 0.63 -11.05
CA LEU A 375 1.49 0.32 -10.03
C LEU A 375 1.37 1.49 -9.07
N CYS A 376 0.12 1.88 -8.81
CA CYS A 376 -0.26 2.96 -7.91
C CYS A 376 -1.17 2.42 -6.81
N GLY A 377 -2.40 2.92 -6.75
CA GLY A 377 -3.35 2.52 -5.73
C GLY A 377 -3.81 1.08 -5.85
N ILE A 378 -3.87 0.38 -4.74
CA ILE A 378 -4.41 -0.97 -4.60
C ILE A 378 -5.58 -0.96 -3.62
N ASP A 379 -6.63 -1.72 -3.90
CA ASP A 379 -7.65 -2.09 -2.93
C ASP A 379 -8.13 -3.52 -3.19
N ALA A 380 -8.72 -4.17 -2.19
CA ALA A 380 -9.03 -5.59 -2.27
C ALA A 380 -10.36 -5.98 -1.62
N ASN A 381 -11.00 -6.96 -2.25
CA ASN A 381 -12.04 -7.78 -1.63
C ASN A 381 -11.41 -9.09 -1.15
N TYR A 382 -11.16 -9.21 0.15
CA TYR A 382 -10.72 -10.47 0.75
C TYR A 382 -11.88 -11.46 0.84
N LYS A 383 -11.62 -12.71 0.44
CA LYS A 383 -12.57 -13.80 0.60
C LYS A 383 -12.64 -14.21 2.08
N LYS A 384 -13.84 -14.47 2.56
CA LYS A 384 -14.08 -14.92 3.96
C LYS A 384 -13.71 -16.38 4.12
#